data_f141b415af6bff61e50c5c721be965cb
#
_entry.id   f141b415af6bff61e50c5c721be965cb
#
_cell.length_a   1.000
_cell.length_b   1.000
_cell.length_c   1.000
_cell.angle_alpha   90.00
_cell.angle_beta   90.00
_cell.angle_gamma   90.00
#
_symmetry.space_group_name_H-M   'P 1'
#
loop_
_entity.id
_entity.type
_entity.pdbx_description
1 polymer ?
#
loop_
_entity_poly.entity_id
_entity_poly.type
_entity_poly.pdbx_seq_one_letter_code
_entity_poly.pdbx_strand_id
1 'polypeptide(L)'
;MELNEIRDPAFLKSLNNNQLKDLAEQIRTFLIYSLSKTGGHLASNLGIVELTIALHYVFDSPKDKILFDVGHQSYVHKILTGRADRFSTLRQYKGLSGFQKRSESVSNRRCRKQPGF
;
A
#
# COMPACT_ATOMS: atom_id res chain seq x y z
N MET A 1 7.71 -13.63 6.38
CA MET A 1 6.89 -12.55 6.97
C MET A 1 5.48 -12.61 6.39
N GLU A 2 4.50 -12.46 7.23
CA GLU A 2 3.11 -12.43 6.80
C GLU A 2 2.67 -11.00 6.50
N LEU A 3 2.23 -10.73 5.28
CA LEU A 3 1.80 -9.38 4.90
C LEU A 3 0.62 -8.90 5.75
N ASN A 4 -0.24 -9.82 6.17
CA ASN A 4 -1.40 -9.45 7.00
C ASN A 4 -1.02 -8.96 8.39
N GLU A 5 0.20 -9.20 8.82
CA GLU A 5 0.68 -8.76 10.13
C GLU A 5 1.27 -7.37 10.12
N ILE A 6 1.48 -6.80 8.94
CA ILE A 6 2.02 -5.44 8.83
C ILE A 6 0.96 -4.45 9.32
N ARG A 7 1.35 -3.58 10.23
CA ARG A 7 0.46 -2.53 10.75
C ARG A 7 0.92 -1.13 10.35
N ASP A 8 2.22 -0.91 10.24
CA ASP A 8 2.78 0.35 9.76
C ASP A 8 4.09 0.07 9.03
N PRO A 9 4.59 1.03 8.23
CA PRO A 9 5.77 0.78 7.41
C PRO A 9 7.12 0.89 8.14
N ALA A 10 7.13 1.18 9.42
CA ALA A 10 8.39 1.38 10.16
C ALA A 10 9.28 0.14 10.15
N PHE A 11 8.68 -1.05 10.06
CA PHE A 11 9.44 -2.30 10.06
C PHE A 11 10.45 -2.38 8.90
N LEU A 12 10.20 -1.66 7.80
CA LEU A 12 11.08 -1.68 6.62
C LEU A 12 12.49 -1.24 6.96
N LYS A 13 12.64 -0.32 7.89
CA LYS A 13 13.95 0.27 8.21
C LYS A 13 14.91 -0.72 8.86
N SER A 14 14.41 -1.84 9.35
CA SER A 14 15.22 -2.90 9.94
C SER A 14 15.60 -4.00 8.95
N LEU A 15 15.10 -3.95 7.72
CA LEU A 15 15.34 -4.99 6.73
C LEU A 15 16.61 -4.72 5.93
N ASN A 16 17.35 -5.79 5.62
CA ASN A 16 18.49 -5.68 4.70
C ASN A 16 18.02 -5.80 3.25
N ASN A 17 18.94 -5.63 2.30
CA ASN A 17 18.60 -5.62 0.88
C ASN A 17 17.94 -6.92 0.42
N ASN A 18 18.43 -8.06 0.91
CA ASN A 18 17.84 -9.35 0.51
C ASN A 18 16.41 -9.48 1.04
N GLN A 19 16.18 -9.04 2.27
CA GLN A 19 14.84 -9.05 2.87
C GLN A 19 13.89 -8.11 2.14
N LEU A 20 14.38 -6.95 1.69
CA LEU A 20 13.56 -6.02 0.92
C LEU A 20 13.19 -6.60 -0.45
N LYS A 21 14.10 -7.32 -1.09
CA LYS A 21 13.82 -8.00 -2.35
C LYS A 21 12.79 -9.11 -2.16
N ASP A 22 12.92 -9.89 -1.10
CA ASP A 22 11.96 -10.93 -0.78
C ASP A 22 10.57 -10.35 -0.51
N LEU A 23 10.52 -9.23 0.20
CA LEU A 23 9.27 -8.54 0.45
C LEU A 23 8.61 -8.09 -0.85
N ALA A 24 9.40 -7.53 -1.77
CA ALA A 24 8.88 -7.10 -3.07
C ALA A 24 8.24 -8.27 -3.83
N GLU A 25 8.89 -9.43 -3.83
CA GLU A 25 8.34 -10.63 -4.48
C GLU A 25 7.07 -11.14 -3.77
N GLN A 26 7.06 -11.10 -2.45
CA GLN A 26 5.85 -11.46 -1.69
C GLN A 26 4.69 -10.54 -2.05
N ILE A 27 4.94 -9.24 -2.14
CA ILE A 27 3.91 -8.27 -2.48
C ILE A 27 3.39 -8.51 -3.89
N ARG A 28 4.27 -8.80 -4.85
CA ARG A 28 3.84 -9.12 -6.22
C ARG A 28 2.95 -10.33 -6.25
N THR A 29 3.35 -11.39 -5.60
CA THR A 29 2.55 -12.63 -5.55
C THR A 29 1.19 -12.36 -4.91
N PHE A 30 1.18 -11.60 -3.82
CA PHE A 30 -0.06 -11.24 -3.13
C PHE A 30 -0.99 -10.43 -4.03
N LEU A 31 -0.45 -9.46 -4.77
CA LEU A 31 -1.25 -8.63 -5.67
C LEU A 31 -1.85 -9.46 -6.80
N ILE A 32 -1.05 -10.30 -7.43
CA ILE A 32 -1.54 -11.16 -8.51
C ILE A 32 -2.67 -12.06 -8.02
N TYR A 33 -2.47 -12.69 -6.88
CA TYR A 33 -3.48 -13.57 -6.29
C TYR A 33 -4.74 -12.80 -5.92
N SER A 34 -4.59 -11.70 -5.21
CA SER A 34 -5.73 -10.94 -4.69
C SER A 34 -6.56 -10.33 -5.81
N LEU A 35 -5.88 -9.70 -6.78
CA LEU A 35 -6.58 -9.02 -7.87
C LEU A 35 -7.17 -10.00 -8.88
N SER A 36 -6.68 -11.24 -8.93
CA SER A 36 -7.34 -12.27 -9.75
C SER A 36 -8.74 -12.58 -9.25
N LYS A 37 -9.01 -12.29 -7.98
CA LYS A 37 -10.32 -12.53 -7.36
C LYS A 37 -11.20 -11.30 -7.34
N THR A 38 -10.63 -10.13 -7.05
CA THR A 38 -11.41 -8.90 -6.87
C THR A 38 -11.44 -8.02 -8.10
N GLY A 39 -10.50 -8.18 -9.03
CA GLY A 39 -10.23 -7.19 -10.05
C GLY A 39 -9.45 -6.02 -9.46
N GLY A 40 -9.07 -5.07 -10.31
CA GLY A 40 -8.33 -3.90 -9.90
C GLY A 40 -7.19 -3.60 -10.87
N HIS A 41 -6.33 -2.64 -10.48
CA HIS A 41 -5.27 -2.12 -11.34
C HIS A 41 -3.98 -2.91 -11.10
N LEU A 42 -3.79 -4.01 -11.82
CA LEU A 42 -2.65 -4.90 -11.58
C LEU A 42 -1.34 -4.32 -12.12
N ALA A 43 -1.29 -3.98 -13.42
CA ALA A 43 -0.05 -3.59 -14.06
C ALA A 43 0.60 -2.35 -13.44
N SER A 44 -0.20 -1.33 -13.16
CA SER A 44 0.32 -0.09 -12.57
C SER A 44 0.86 -0.32 -11.17
N ASN A 45 0.29 -1.25 -10.42
CA ASN A 45 0.76 -1.57 -9.08
C ASN A 45 2.00 -2.46 -9.11
N LEU A 46 2.07 -3.44 -10.02
CA LEU A 46 3.28 -4.25 -10.16
C LEU A 46 4.48 -3.42 -10.56
N GLY A 47 4.26 -2.38 -11.34
CA GLY A 47 5.33 -1.50 -11.80
C GLY A 47 5.89 -0.56 -10.74
N ILE A 48 5.24 -0.45 -9.58
CA ILE A 48 5.64 0.53 -8.56
C ILE A 48 5.96 -0.14 -7.21
N VAL A 49 6.11 -1.47 -7.17
CA VAL A 49 6.35 -2.19 -5.92
C VAL A 49 7.65 -1.71 -5.25
N GLU A 50 8.76 -1.75 -5.95
CA GLU A 50 10.05 -1.35 -5.38
C GLU A 50 10.09 0.12 -5.02
N LEU A 51 9.53 0.97 -5.87
CA LEU A 51 9.50 2.41 -5.59
C LEU A 51 8.71 2.70 -4.31
N THR A 52 7.56 2.07 -4.14
CA THR A 52 6.74 2.29 -2.94
C THR A 52 7.46 1.80 -1.68
N ILE A 53 8.11 0.64 -1.76
CA ILE A 53 8.94 0.14 -0.65
C ILE A 53 10.05 1.14 -0.33
N ALA A 54 10.73 1.66 -1.35
CA ALA A 54 11.81 2.62 -1.15
C ALA A 54 11.32 3.91 -0.52
N LEU A 55 10.16 4.41 -0.93
CA LEU A 55 9.58 5.61 -0.33
C LEU A 55 9.28 5.41 1.16
N HIS A 56 8.71 4.27 1.52
CA HIS A 56 8.43 3.98 2.92
C HIS A 56 9.68 3.61 3.71
N TYR A 57 10.74 3.17 3.03
CA TYR A 57 12.03 2.93 3.68
C TYR A 57 12.70 4.26 4.07
N VAL A 58 12.62 5.26 3.21
CA VAL A 58 13.30 6.54 3.39
C VAL A 58 12.48 7.51 4.21
N PHE A 59 11.19 7.59 3.95
CA PHE A 59 10.29 8.55 4.61
C PHE A 59 9.47 7.88 5.70
N ASP A 60 8.95 8.68 6.61
CA ASP A 60 8.21 8.20 7.79
C ASP A 60 6.72 8.52 7.65
N SER A 61 5.97 7.63 6.99
CA SER A 61 4.52 7.75 6.94
C SER A 61 3.93 7.32 8.29
N PRO A 62 2.91 8.00 8.83
CA PRO A 62 2.15 9.10 8.23
C PRO A 62 2.70 10.49 8.50
N LYS A 63 3.83 10.62 9.19
CA LYS A 63 4.44 11.91 9.45
C LYS A 63 4.77 12.61 8.13
N ASP A 64 5.47 11.89 7.23
CA ASP A 64 5.68 12.31 5.87
C ASP A 64 4.47 11.85 5.03
N LYS A 65 3.92 12.75 4.23
CA LYS A 65 2.72 12.47 3.45
C LYS A 65 3.09 11.91 2.09
N ILE A 66 2.55 10.75 1.75
CA ILE A 66 2.75 10.12 0.45
C ILE A 66 1.42 10.14 -0.28
N LEU A 67 1.37 10.88 -1.37
CA LEU A 67 0.17 11.05 -2.17
C LEU A 67 0.41 10.48 -3.56
N PHE A 68 -0.59 9.80 -4.09
CA PHE A 68 -0.52 9.18 -5.40
C PHE A 68 -1.43 9.95 -6.35
N ASP A 69 -0.89 10.36 -7.49
CA ASP A 69 -1.68 11.03 -8.51
C ASP A 69 -2.77 10.05 -9.01
N VAL A 70 -4.01 10.48 -9.01
CA VAL A 70 -5.20 9.66 -9.23
C VAL A 70 -5.38 8.60 -8.13
N GLY A 71 -4.33 7.85 -7.78
CA GLY A 71 -4.36 6.91 -6.66
C GLY A 71 -4.61 5.45 -7.03
N HIS A 72 -4.72 5.12 -8.32
CA HIS A 72 -4.94 3.72 -8.75
C HIS A 72 -3.72 2.83 -8.53
N GLN A 73 -2.54 3.40 -8.32
CA GLN A 73 -1.29 2.69 -8.09
C GLN A 73 -0.88 2.70 -6.61
N SER A 74 -1.85 2.75 -5.71
CA SER A 74 -1.59 2.88 -4.27
C SER A 74 -1.73 1.57 -3.49
N TYR A 75 -1.84 0.43 -4.16
CA TYR A 75 -2.10 -0.84 -3.46
C TYR A 75 -0.95 -1.28 -2.58
N VAL A 76 0.29 -1.10 -3.02
CA VAL A 76 1.47 -1.43 -2.20
C VAL A 76 1.51 -0.55 -0.96
N HIS A 77 1.18 0.73 -1.10
CA HIS A 77 1.05 1.64 0.02
C HIS A 77 0.00 1.13 1.03
N LYS A 78 -1.14 0.63 0.55
CA LYS A 78 -2.16 0.06 1.43
C LYS A 78 -1.64 -1.16 2.19
N ILE A 79 -0.90 -2.04 1.51
CA ILE A 79 -0.30 -3.21 2.14
C ILE A 79 0.67 -2.79 3.25
N LEU A 80 1.58 -1.87 2.94
CA LEU A 80 2.61 -1.45 3.88
C LEU A 80 2.06 -0.64 5.05
N THR A 81 0.89 -0.07 4.91
CA THR A 81 0.26 0.73 5.97
C THR A 81 -0.87 0.00 6.70
N GLY A 82 -0.88 -1.33 6.61
CA GLY A 82 -1.68 -2.16 7.51
C GLY A 82 -3.02 -2.62 6.98
N ARG A 83 -3.23 -2.62 5.66
CA ARG A 83 -4.53 -2.98 5.08
C ARG A 83 -4.50 -4.24 4.21
N ALA A 84 -3.41 -5.03 4.27
CA ALA A 84 -3.32 -6.24 3.46
C ALA A 84 -4.44 -7.23 3.78
N ASP A 85 -4.83 -7.33 5.03
CA ASP A 85 -5.87 -8.25 5.49
C ASP A 85 -7.27 -7.90 4.97
N ARG A 86 -7.44 -6.71 4.39
CA ARG A 86 -8.73 -6.27 3.84
C ARG A 86 -8.78 -6.34 2.31
N PHE A 87 -7.74 -6.88 1.67
CA PHE A 87 -7.69 -6.89 0.20
C PHE A 87 -8.77 -7.75 -0.46
N SER A 88 -9.34 -8.71 0.26
CA SER A 88 -10.49 -9.44 -0.26
C SER A 88 -11.72 -8.56 -0.46
N THR A 89 -11.74 -7.37 0.17
CA THR A 89 -12.83 -6.40 0.02
C THR A 89 -12.51 -5.31 -0.99
N LEU A 90 -11.40 -5.39 -1.70
CA LEU A 90 -10.97 -4.36 -2.64
C LEU A 90 -12.06 -4.11 -3.70
N ARG A 91 -12.44 -2.85 -3.85
CA ARG A 91 -13.46 -2.40 -4.80
C ARG A 91 -14.87 -2.95 -4.51
N GLN A 92 -15.06 -3.54 -3.33
CA GLN A 92 -16.38 -4.02 -2.89
C GLN A 92 -17.08 -2.93 -2.08
N TYR A 93 -18.40 -3.03 -1.99
CA TYR A 93 -19.20 -2.08 -1.21
C TYR A 93 -18.72 -2.07 0.25
N LYS A 94 -18.41 -0.88 0.76
CA LYS A 94 -17.85 -0.67 2.10
C LYS A 94 -16.51 -1.36 2.35
N GLY A 95 -15.85 -1.82 1.28
CA GLY A 95 -14.51 -2.40 1.39
C GLY A 95 -13.42 -1.40 1.06
N LEU A 96 -12.22 -1.91 0.80
CA LEU A 96 -11.10 -1.07 0.39
C LEU A 96 -11.37 -0.42 -0.96
N SER A 97 -11.04 0.87 -1.05
CA SER A 97 -11.14 1.61 -2.31
C SER A 97 -10.06 1.14 -3.29
N GLY A 98 -10.37 1.19 -4.58
CA GLY A 98 -9.38 0.99 -5.63
C GLY A 98 -8.47 2.19 -5.83
N PHE A 99 -8.64 3.24 -5.02
CA PHE A 99 -7.86 4.46 -5.06
C PHE A 99 -7.42 4.83 -3.66
N GLN A 100 -6.52 5.82 -3.54
CA GLN A 100 -6.14 6.32 -2.24
C GLN A 100 -7.34 6.99 -1.58
N LYS A 101 -7.65 6.60 -0.35
CA LYS A 101 -8.82 7.12 0.34
C LYS A 101 -8.45 7.56 1.76
N ARG A 102 -8.71 8.82 2.04
CA ARG A 102 -8.30 9.45 3.29
C ARG A 102 -8.83 8.76 4.55
N SER A 103 -10.06 8.27 4.50
CA SER A 103 -10.71 7.68 5.66
C SER A 103 -10.20 6.28 6.02
N GLU A 104 -9.41 5.64 5.14
CA GLU A 104 -8.97 4.26 5.37
C GLU A 104 -7.80 4.15 6.33
N SER A 105 -6.94 5.17 6.40
CA SER A 105 -5.72 5.08 7.18
C SER A 105 -5.18 6.47 7.47
N VAL A 106 -4.52 6.63 8.63
CA VAL A 106 -3.81 7.87 8.94
C VAL A 106 -2.72 8.17 7.93
N SER A 107 -2.17 7.14 7.28
CA SER A 107 -1.15 7.30 6.25
C SER A 107 -1.68 7.95 4.97
N ASN A 108 -2.99 8.02 4.80
CA ASN A 108 -3.62 8.67 3.65
C ASN A 108 -3.99 10.12 3.92
N ARG A 109 -3.80 10.60 5.15
CA ARG A 109 -4.21 11.95 5.51
C ARG A 109 -3.27 12.95 4.89
N ARG A 110 -3.86 13.97 4.30
CA ARG A 110 -3.12 15.09 3.73
C ARG A 110 -2.93 16.17 4.78
N CYS A 111 -2.30 17.27 4.37
CA CYS A 111 -2.28 18.44 5.22
C CYS A 111 -3.72 18.76 5.58
N ARG A 112 -3.93 19.12 6.85
CA ARG A 112 -5.29 19.34 7.31
C ARG A 112 -5.94 20.47 6.52
N LYS A 113 -7.26 20.43 6.41
CA LYS A 113 -8.07 21.39 5.69
C LYS A 113 -7.86 21.38 4.19
N GLN A 114 -7.59 20.21 3.62
CA GLN A 114 -7.57 20.03 2.18
C GLN A 114 -8.91 19.44 1.76
N PRO A 115 -9.88 20.26 1.33
CA PRO A 115 -11.19 19.72 0.94
C PRO A 115 -11.07 18.86 -0.30
N GLY A 116 -11.99 17.90 -0.43
CA GLY A 116 -12.03 17.02 -1.58
C GLY A 116 -11.02 15.89 -1.54
N PHE A 117 -10.32 15.73 -0.47
CA PHE A 117 -9.28 14.71 -0.39
C PHE A 117 -9.58 13.69 0.71
#